data_58af005a90b22bdc790d3310782f6ae8
#
_entry.id   58af005a90b22bdc790d3310782f6ae8
#
_cell.length_a   1.000
_cell.length_b   1.000
_cell.length_c   1.000
_cell.angle_alpha   90.00
_cell.angle_beta   90.00
_cell.angle_gamma   90.00
#
_symmetry.space_group_name_H-M   'P 1'
#
loop_
_entity.id
_entity.type
_entity.pdbx_description
1 polymer ?
#
loop_
_entity_poly.entity_id
_entity_poly.type
_entity_poly.pdbx_seq_one_letter_code
_entity_poly.pdbx_strand_id
1 'polypeptide(L)'
;MSAIAALSAGKAILIGAASAVVVLLVVGASAAALRRPRKAKGPDIPPAMRPGPSDADLEEPVRTKLYAAGLVLVVIMSLWIPGVFLRENVTNANDLRTLKEESIRRGYLTTLPGSEVNQIGFNCQRCHGPGLHGGSNVYNGNVVPVPNLTTVCGGEKFGHPLIKSLDDIINTISQGRSGTDMPSWSVRYAGAMDDQQINDLVNYILSIQTIPGKDNICVNPPKP
;
A
#
# COMPACT_ATOMS: atom_id res chain seq x y z
N MET A 1 -4.51 -4.16 22.62
CA MET A 1 -3.88 -4.53 21.33
C MET A 1 -3.00 -5.80 21.37
N SER A 2 -2.56 -6.29 22.55
CA SER A 2 -1.66 -7.47 22.65
C SER A 2 -2.30 -8.84 22.40
N ALA A 3 -3.57 -9.06 22.73
CA ALA A 3 -4.21 -10.38 22.61
C ALA A 3 -4.49 -10.81 21.16
N ILE A 4 -4.84 -9.86 20.27
CA ILE A 4 -5.10 -10.15 18.86
C ILE A 4 -3.81 -10.50 18.10
N ALA A 5 -2.69 -9.86 18.46
CA ALA A 5 -1.38 -10.16 17.88
C ALA A 5 -0.87 -11.55 18.31
N ALA A 6 -1.13 -11.97 19.54
CA ALA A 6 -0.74 -13.31 20.03
C ALA A 6 -1.56 -14.44 19.39
N LEU A 7 -2.86 -14.21 19.11
CA LEU A 7 -3.71 -15.18 18.40
C LEU A 7 -3.28 -15.34 16.92
N SER A 8 -2.80 -14.27 16.28
CA SER A 8 -2.29 -14.32 14.91
C SER A 8 -0.97 -15.08 14.81
N ALA A 9 -0.07 -14.90 15.79
CA ALA A 9 1.21 -15.60 15.86
C ALA A 9 1.03 -17.11 16.08
N GLY A 10 0.13 -17.53 16.98
CA GLY A 10 -0.18 -18.93 17.22
C GLY A 10 -0.75 -19.64 15.99
N LYS A 11 -1.66 -19.01 15.26
CA LYS A 11 -2.21 -19.54 13.99
C LYS A 11 -1.14 -19.66 12.91
N ALA A 12 -0.24 -18.67 12.78
CA ALA A 12 0.86 -18.71 11.82
C ALA A 12 1.85 -19.86 12.11
N ILE A 13 2.15 -20.13 13.39
CA ILE A 13 2.99 -21.26 13.81
C ILE A 13 2.34 -22.60 13.49
N LEU A 14 1.03 -22.74 13.77
CA LEU A 14 0.28 -23.99 13.46
C LEU A 14 0.22 -24.24 11.96
N ILE A 15 -0.03 -23.24 11.14
CA ILE A 15 -0.04 -23.35 9.68
C ILE A 15 1.35 -23.73 9.16
N GLY A 16 2.41 -23.09 9.68
CA GLY A 16 3.79 -23.41 9.34
C GLY A 16 4.18 -24.84 9.68
N ALA A 17 3.80 -25.32 10.87
CA ALA A 17 4.05 -26.71 11.30
C ALA A 17 3.28 -27.74 10.45
N ALA A 18 2.00 -27.48 10.16
CA ALA A 18 1.20 -28.34 9.30
C ALA A 18 1.78 -28.41 7.87
N SER A 19 2.23 -27.27 7.34
CA SER A 19 2.86 -27.21 6.03
C SER A 19 4.17 -27.99 5.97
N ALA A 20 5.00 -27.90 7.00
CA ALA A 20 6.26 -28.66 7.08
C ALA A 20 6.01 -30.17 7.11
N VAL A 21 5.00 -30.61 7.84
CA VAL A 21 4.61 -32.04 7.88
C VAL A 21 4.15 -32.54 6.50
N VAL A 22 3.33 -31.75 5.79
CA VAL A 22 2.87 -32.10 4.44
C VAL A 22 4.06 -32.20 3.47
N VAL A 23 5.00 -31.26 3.52
CA VAL A 23 6.23 -31.29 2.70
C VAL A 23 7.05 -32.56 2.99
N LEU A 24 7.26 -32.89 4.26
CA LEU A 24 8.01 -34.09 4.66
C LEU A 24 7.33 -35.38 4.19
N LEU A 25 6.00 -35.45 4.29
CA LEU A 25 5.23 -36.61 3.79
C LEU A 25 5.32 -36.76 2.27
N VAL A 26 5.22 -35.64 1.54
CA VAL A 26 5.32 -35.67 0.07
C VAL A 26 6.74 -36.00 -0.37
N VAL A 27 7.77 -35.45 0.25
CA VAL A 27 9.17 -35.78 -0.05
C VAL A 27 9.47 -37.22 0.28
N GLY A 28 8.99 -37.72 1.43
CA GLY A 28 9.11 -39.14 1.83
C GLY A 28 8.42 -40.10 0.87
N ALA A 29 7.18 -39.79 0.47
CA ALA A 29 6.43 -40.59 -0.50
C ALA A 29 7.08 -40.58 -1.89
N SER A 30 7.59 -39.41 -2.34
CA SER A 30 8.31 -39.29 -3.61
C SER A 30 9.63 -40.07 -3.59
N ALA A 31 10.38 -39.99 -2.50
CA ALA A 31 11.61 -40.77 -2.31
C ALA A 31 11.36 -42.28 -2.27
N ALA A 32 10.24 -42.72 -1.64
CA ALA A 32 9.83 -44.11 -1.62
C ALA A 32 9.40 -44.64 -3.02
N ALA A 33 8.65 -43.82 -3.76
CA ALA A 33 8.25 -44.12 -5.14
C ALA A 33 9.44 -44.19 -6.12
N LEU A 34 10.49 -43.42 -5.85
CA LEU A 34 11.72 -43.41 -6.67
C LEU A 34 12.67 -44.57 -6.31
N ARG A 35 12.45 -45.29 -5.18
CA ARG A 35 13.21 -46.48 -4.82
C ARG A 35 12.73 -47.64 -5.71
N ARG A 36 13.41 -47.83 -6.85
CA ARG A 36 13.13 -48.96 -7.73
C ARG A 36 13.39 -50.30 -6.99
N PRO A 37 12.45 -51.25 -7.02
CA PRO A 37 12.77 -52.60 -6.59
C PRO A 37 13.96 -53.10 -7.42
N ARG A 38 14.98 -53.65 -6.74
CA ARG A 38 16.09 -54.29 -7.46
C ARG A 38 15.50 -55.42 -8.30
N LYS A 39 15.57 -55.27 -9.65
CA LYS A 39 15.19 -56.35 -10.56
C LYS A 39 16.03 -57.59 -10.18
N ALA A 40 15.37 -58.72 -9.96
CA ALA A 40 16.06 -59.97 -9.75
C ALA A 40 16.99 -60.27 -10.93
N LYS A 41 18.22 -60.71 -10.65
CA LYS A 41 19.19 -61.03 -11.66
C LYS A 41 18.65 -62.24 -12.45
N GLY A 42 18.17 -61.99 -13.66
CA GLY A 42 17.70 -63.03 -14.56
C GLY A 42 18.86 -63.93 -15.04
N PRO A 43 18.56 -65.05 -15.74
CA PRO A 43 19.56 -65.92 -16.27
C PRO A 43 20.57 -65.14 -17.14
N ASP A 44 21.84 -65.60 -17.12
CA ASP A 44 22.94 -64.92 -17.85
C ASP A 44 22.82 -65.22 -19.35
N ILE A 45 22.11 -64.34 -20.06
CA ILE A 45 21.89 -64.42 -21.51
C ILE A 45 23.03 -63.62 -22.20
N PRO A 46 23.69 -64.17 -23.24
CA PRO A 46 24.71 -63.45 -24.01
C PRO A 46 24.15 -62.10 -24.52
N PRO A 47 24.99 -61.04 -24.53
CA PRO A 47 24.54 -59.69 -24.88
C PRO A 47 23.83 -59.58 -26.22
N ALA A 48 24.25 -60.37 -27.24
CA ALA A 48 23.68 -60.38 -28.57
C ALA A 48 22.24 -60.99 -28.63
N MET A 49 21.83 -61.76 -27.61
CA MET A 49 20.49 -62.38 -27.54
C MET A 49 19.56 -61.68 -26.54
N ARG A 50 20.00 -60.60 -25.89
CA ARG A 50 19.15 -59.87 -24.96
C ARG A 50 18.10 -59.06 -25.75
N PRO A 51 16.80 -59.24 -25.44
CA PRO A 51 15.77 -58.35 -26.02
C PRO A 51 16.07 -56.92 -25.62
N GLY A 52 15.81 -55.98 -26.53
CA GLY A 52 15.88 -54.56 -26.24
C GLY A 52 14.96 -54.17 -25.06
N PRO A 53 15.18 -52.99 -24.47
CA PRO A 53 14.29 -52.49 -23.42
C PRO A 53 12.85 -52.39 -23.97
N SER A 54 11.89 -52.79 -23.18
CA SER A 54 10.47 -52.63 -23.53
C SER A 54 10.07 -51.16 -23.54
N ASP A 55 9.05 -50.80 -24.29
CA ASP A 55 8.53 -49.40 -24.31
C ASP A 55 8.18 -48.96 -22.89
N ALA A 56 7.65 -49.79 -22.06
CA ALA A 56 7.38 -49.53 -20.66
C ALA A 56 8.66 -49.19 -19.86
N ASP A 57 9.78 -49.87 -20.12
CA ASP A 57 11.08 -49.62 -19.48
C ASP A 57 11.67 -48.24 -19.92
N LEU A 58 11.34 -47.77 -21.11
CA LEU A 58 11.79 -46.47 -21.66
C LEU A 58 10.91 -45.34 -21.16
N GLU A 59 9.61 -45.51 -21.13
CA GLU A 59 8.64 -44.44 -20.78
C GLU A 59 8.48 -44.24 -19.26
N GLU A 60 8.54 -45.31 -18.48
CA GLU A 60 8.26 -45.29 -17.03
C GLU A 60 9.18 -44.32 -16.27
N PRO A 61 10.51 -44.21 -16.53
CA PRO A 61 11.37 -43.26 -15.82
C PRO A 61 11.08 -41.82 -16.17
N VAL A 62 10.62 -41.52 -17.38
CA VAL A 62 10.25 -40.15 -17.81
C VAL A 62 8.92 -39.77 -17.15
N ARG A 63 7.91 -40.65 -17.22
CA ARG A 63 6.60 -40.44 -16.63
C ARG A 63 6.68 -40.26 -15.12
N THR A 64 7.46 -41.09 -14.42
CA THR A 64 7.67 -40.97 -12.96
C THR A 64 8.33 -39.64 -12.58
N LYS A 65 9.31 -39.17 -13.36
CA LYS A 65 9.96 -37.86 -13.13
C LYS A 65 8.98 -36.72 -13.36
N LEU A 66 8.15 -36.77 -14.39
CA LEU A 66 7.11 -35.76 -14.67
C LEU A 66 6.07 -35.70 -13.54
N TYR A 67 5.59 -36.84 -13.05
CA TYR A 67 4.66 -36.86 -11.92
C TYR A 67 5.31 -36.33 -10.64
N ALA A 68 6.54 -36.67 -10.35
CA ALA A 68 7.27 -36.14 -9.20
C ALA A 68 7.49 -34.62 -9.31
N ALA A 69 7.87 -34.13 -10.48
CA ALA A 69 8.01 -32.69 -10.73
C ALA A 69 6.68 -31.94 -10.59
N GLY A 70 5.59 -32.49 -11.16
CA GLY A 70 4.25 -31.93 -11.04
C GLY A 70 3.78 -31.87 -9.57
N LEU A 71 4.01 -32.94 -8.81
CA LEU A 71 3.65 -32.97 -7.39
C LEU A 71 4.43 -31.94 -6.57
N VAL A 72 5.74 -31.81 -6.80
CA VAL A 72 6.58 -30.78 -6.16
C VAL A 72 6.08 -29.38 -6.49
N LEU A 73 5.73 -29.10 -7.73
CA LEU A 73 5.20 -27.83 -8.15
C LEU A 73 3.87 -27.51 -7.46
N VAL A 74 2.95 -28.47 -7.38
CA VAL A 74 1.68 -28.30 -6.66
C VAL A 74 1.90 -27.99 -5.19
N VAL A 75 2.84 -28.68 -4.52
CA VAL A 75 3.18 -28.41 -3.11
C VAL A 75 3.77 -27.03 -2.95
N ILE A 76 4.71 -26.62 -3.81
CA ILE A 76 5.29 -25.29 -3.78
C ILE A 76 4.19 -24.23 -3.93
N MET A 77 3.31 -24.35 -4.92
CA MET A 77 2.22 -23.41 -5.14
C MET A 77 1.23 -23.37 -3.98
N SER A 78 0.90 -24.54 -3.41
CA SER A 78 -0.03 -24.67 -2.27
C SER A 78 0.51 -24.01 -0.98
N LEU A 79 1.83 -23.87 -0.85
CA LEU A 79 2.45 -23.20 0.30
C LEU A 79 2.74 -21.72 0.02
N TRP A 80 3.19 -21.42 -1.20
CA TRP A 80 3.55 -20.08 -1.61
C TRP A 80 2.35 -19.13 -1.62
N ILE A 81 1.23 -19.56 -2.24
CA ILE A 81 0.05 -18.70 -2.39
C ILE A 81 -0.52 -18.29 -1.02
N PRO A 82 -0.84 -19.21 -0.08
CA PRO A 82 -1.28 -18.83 1.26
C PRO A 82 -0.24 -18.02 2.02
N GLY A 83 1.06 -18.31 1.85
CA GLY A 83 2.15 -17.56 2.46
C GLY A 83 2.19 -16.09 2.03
N VAL A 84 1.96 -15.82 0.75
CA VAL A 84 1.84 -14.45 0.22
C VAL A 84 0.62 -13.75 0.84
N PHE A 85 -0.56 -14.38 0.84
CA PHE A 85 -1.78 -13.81 1.43
C PHE A 85 -1.66 -13.52 2.92
N LEU A 86 -1.01 -14.39 3.70
CA LEU A 86 -0.77 -14.15 5.12
C LEU A 86 0.17 -12.99 5.38
N ARG A 87 1.11 -12.75 4.47
CA ARG A 87 2.06 -11.63 4.55
C ARG A 87 1.47 -10.31 4.04
N GLU A 88 0.45 -10.37 3.19
CA GLU A 88 -0.14 -9.22 2.51
C GLU A 88 -0.64 -8.15 3.49
N ASN A 89 -1.29 -8.53 4.59
CA ASN A 89 -1.79 -7.60 5.60
C ASN A 89 -0.67 -6.73 6.22
N VAL A 90 0.52 -7.31 6.43
CA VAL A 90 1.67 -6.58 6.99
C VAL A 90 2.31 -5.69 5.94
N THR A 91 2.47 -6.19 4.71
CA THR A 91 3.01 -5.43 3.58
C THR A 91 2.11 -4.26 3.23
N ASN A 92 0.80 -4.50 3.08
CA ASN A 92 -0.17 -3.46 2.76
C ASN A 92 -0.22 -2.35 3.81
N ALA A 93 -0.11 -2.68 5.11
CA ALA A 93 -0.07 -1.67 6.17
C ALA A 93 1.19 -0.80 6.07
N ASN A 94 2.34 -1.38 5.76
CA ASN A 94 3.58 -0.65 5.54
C ASN A 94 3.53 0.21 4.28
N ASP A 95 3.01 -0.34 3.19
CA ASP A 95 2.87 0.35 1.91
C ASP A 95 1.92 1.55 2.02
N LEU A 96 0.77 1.38 2.69
CA LEU A 96 -0.16 2.48 2.98
C LEU A 96 0.49 3.59 3.79
N ARG A 97 1.31 3.23 4.79
CA ARG A 97 2.05 4.22 5.58
C ARG A 97 3.05 4.98 4.71
N THR A 98 3.84 4.27 3.91
CA THR A 98 4.81 4.88 2.99
C THR A 98 4.13 5.79 1.97
N LEU A 99 3.02 5.35 1.37
CA LEU A 99 2.22 6.15 0.44
C LEU A 99 1.67 7.42 1.12
N LYS A 100 1.23 7.31 2.37
CA LYS A 100 0.76 8.48 3.15
C LYS A 100 1.88 9.46 3.44
N GLU A 101 3.07 8.98 3.85
CA GLU A 101 4.24 9.82 4.10
C GLU A 101 4.70 10.54 2.82
N GLU A 102 4.73 9.83 1.69
CA GLU A 102 5.04 10.41 0.38
C GLU A 102 3.99 11.44 -0.07
N SER A 103 2.71 11.18 0.16
CA SER A 103 1.63 12.12 -0.12
C SER A 103 1.80 13.41 0.69
N ILE A 104 2.09 13.31 1.99
CA ILE A 104 2.37 14.46 2.86
C ILE A 104 3.60 15.24 2.36
N ARG A 105 4.66 14.55 1.97
CA ARG A 105 5.87 15.17 1.43
C ARG A 105 5.59 15.94 0.12
N ARG A 106 4.86 15.35 -0.82
CA ARG A 106 4.45 16.03 -2.05
C ARG A 106 3.56 17.23 -1.76
N GLY A 107 2.60 17.07 -0.83
CA GLY A 107 1.75 18.17 -0.38
C GLY A 107 2.54 19.34 0.23
N TYR A 108 3.58 19.07 1.02
CA TYR A 108 4.51 20.09 1.50
C TYR A 108 5.21 20.80 0.35
N LEU A 109 5.77 20.06 -0.61
CA LEU A 109 6.46 20.65 -1.77
C LEU A 109 5.53 21.54 -2.61
N THR A 110 4.25 21.19 -2.68
CA THR A 110 3.20 21.98 -3.35
C THR A 110 3.05 23.37 -2.70
N THR A 111 3.27 23.49 -1.39
CA THR A 111 3.16 24.78 -0.68
C THR A 111 4.33 25.73 -0.92
N LEU A 112 5.46 25.22 -1.36
CA LEU A 112 6.69 25.97 -1.61
C LEU A 112 6.66 26.64 -2.99
N PRO A 113 7.54 27.63 -3.25
CA PRO A 113 7.72 28.19 -4.59
C PRO A 113 8.13 27.11 -5.60
N GLY A 114 7.62 27.25 -6.82
CA GLY A 114 8.08 26.46 -7.96
C GLY A 114 9.53 26.82 -8.31
N SER A 115 10.33 25.80 -8.65
CA SER A 115 11.73 25.95 -9.06
C SER A 115 12.16 24.77 -9.93
N GLU A 116 13.36 24.79 -10.48
CA GLU A 116 13.93 23.65 -11.22
C GLU A 116 14.00 22.35 -10.38
N VAL A 117 14.22 22.49 -9.07
CA VAL A 117 14.24 21.36 -8.12
C VAL A 117 12.86 21.04 -7.53
N ASN A 118 11.90 21.96 -7.59
CA ASN A 118 10.53 21.78 -7.10
C ASN A 118 9.52 22.16 -8.18
N GLN A 119 9.32 21.31 -9.16
CA GLN A 119 8.41 21.58 -10.29
C GLN A 119 6.93 21.55 -9.91
N ILE A 120 6.58 21.01 -8.72
CA ILE A 120 5.21 20.91 -8.24
C ILE A 120 4.82 22.03 -7.24
N GLY A 121 5.66 23.06 -7.10
CA GLY A 121 5.43 24.15 -6.16
C GLY A 121 4.43 25.18 -6.69
N PHE A 122 3.38 25.46 -5.92
CA PHE A 122 2.36 26.48 -6.21
C PHE A 122 2.45 27.70 -5.28
N ASN A 123 3.43 27.70 -4.36
CA ASN A 123 3.74 28.84 -3.50
C ASN A 123 2.59 29.31 -2.59
N CYS A 124 1.85 28.40 -1.98
CA CYS A 124 0.76 28.71 -1.05
C CYS A 124 1.25 29.54 0.15
N GLN A 125 2.51 29.32 0.57
CA GLN A 125 3.15 30.04 1.67
C GLN A 125 3.34 31.53 1.39
N ARG A 126 3.28 31.98 0.15
CA ARG A 126 3.32 33.38 -0.20
C ARG A 126 2.20 34.17 0.50
N CYS A 127 1.00 33.63 0.54
CA CYS A 127 -0.17 34.26 1.16
C CYS A 127 -0.41 33.72 2.58
N HIS A 128 -0.35 32.38 2.76
CA HIS A 128 -0.64 31.74 4.05
C HIS A 128 0.53 31.77 5.05
N GLY A 129 1.63 32.44 4.70
CA GLY A 129 2.81 32.57 5.55
C GLY A 129 3.66 31.31 5.62
N PRO A 130 4.91 31.43 6.13
CA PRO A 130 5.79 30.30 6.33
C PRO A 130 5.13 29.24 7.23
N GLY A 131 5.20 27.97 6.81
CA GLY A 131 4.55 26.88 7.55
C GLY A 131 3.02 26.94 7.56
N LEU A 132 2.41 27.80 6.75
CA LEU A 132 0.95 27.98 6.65
C LEU A 132 0.30 28.53 7.93
N HIS A 133 1.04 29.27 8.76
CA HIS A 133 0.57 29.83 10.03
C HIS A 133 -0.34 31.07 9.88
N GLY A 134 -0.71 31.42 8.68
CA GLY A 134 -1.45 32.63 8.36
C GLY A 134 -0.55 33.80 8.03
N GLY A 135 -1.18 34.86 7.58
CA GLY A 135 -0.46 36.10 7.19
C GLY A 135 -1.41 37.22 6.81
N SER A 136 -0.93 38.09 5.94
CA SER A 136 -1.73 39.13 5.31
C SER A 136 -1.38 39.22 3.83
N ASN A 137 -2.36 39.56 3.02
CA ASN A 137 -2.19 39.86 1.60
C ASN A 137 -2.86 41.17 1.23
N VAL A 138 -2.48 41.76 0.10
CA VAL A 138 -3.13 42.96 -0.41
C VAL A 138 -4.15 42.55 -1.48
N TYR A 139 -5.41 42.84 -1.23
CA TYR A 139 -6.50 42.62 -2.15
C TYR A 139 -7.27 43.92 -2.41
N ASN A 140 -7.39 44.31 -3.66
CA ASN A 140 -8.03 45.59 -4.07
C ASN A 140 -7.51 46.80 -3.28
N GLY A 141 -6.18 46.87 -3.04
CA GLY A 141 -5.54 47.96 -2.31
C GLY A 141 -5.68 47.93 -0.78
N ASN A 142 -6.37 46.93 -0.23
CA ASN A 142 -6.54 46.77 1.21
C ASN A 142 -5.73 45.59 1.72
N VAL A 143 -5.13 45.74 2.91
CA VAL A 143 -4.47 44.61 3.61
C VAL A 143 -5.56 43.72 4.23
N VAL A 144 -5.64 42.47 3.79
CA VAL A 144 -6.61 41.50 4.29
C VAL A 144 -5.90 40.36 5.03
N PRO A 145 -6.45 39.88 6.15
CA PRO A 145 -5.87 38.73 6.87
C PRO A 145 -6.07 37.44 6.06
N VAL A 146 -5.02 36.63 6.02
CA VAL A 146 -5.05 35.29 5.40
C VAL A 146 -5.08 34.24 6.50
N PRO A 147 -5.99 33.25 6.43
CA PRO A 147 -6.21 32.32 7.52
C PRO A 147 -5.00 31.40 7.79
N ASN A 148 -4.84 31.06 9.07
CA ASN A 148 -3.89 30.06 9.54
C ASN A 148 -4.42 28.65 9.21
N LEU A 149 -3.71 27.90 8.37
CA LEU A 149 -4.14 26.57 7.98
C LEU A 149 -3.75 25.47 8.97
N THR A 150 -2.90 25.76 9.97
CA THR A 150 -2.57 24.78 11.03
C THR A 150 -3.72 24.59 12.04
N THR A 151 -4.75 25.43 11.97
CA THR A 151 -5.94 25.39 12.82
C THR A 151 -7.23 25.22 12.03
N VAL A 152 -7.15 24.98 10.72
CA VAL A 152 -8.33 24.96 9.84
C VAL A 152 -9.33 23.87 10.20
N CYS A 153 -8.86 22.71 10.69
CA CYS A 153 -9.73 21.64 11.16
C CYS A 153 -10.43 21.92 12.50
N GLY A 154 -10.24 23.09 13.09
CA GLY A 154 -10.99 23.53 14.26
C GLY A 154 -12.29 24.25 13.92
N GLY A 155 -12.53 24.55 12.65
CA GLY A 155 -13.75 25.18 12.18
C GLY A 155 -14.01 26.54 12.83
N GLU A 156 -15.29 26.88 13.04
CA GLU A 156 -15.71 28.16 13.61
C GLU A 156 -15.04 28.50 14.94
N LYS A 157 -14.87 27.52 15.81
CA LYS A 157 -14.24 27.68 17.14
C LYS A 157 -12.81 28.22 17.05
N PHE A 158 -12.12 27.99 15.93
CA PHE A 158 -10.73 28.42 15.70
C PHE A 158 -10.62 29.45 14.58
N GLY A 159 -11.69 30.20 14.30
CA GLY A 159 -11.69 31.29 13.36
C GLY A 159 -11.93 30.90 11.90
N HIS A 160 -12.44 29.69 11.66
CA HIS A 160 -12.76 29.19 10.32
C HIS A 160 -14.27 28.88 10.16
N PRO A 161 -15.16 29.88 10.21
CA PRO A 161 -16.62 29.66 10.28
C PRO A 161 -17.21 28.98 9.04
N LEU A 162 -16.54 29.03 7.92
CA LEU A 162 -16.97 28.42 6.67
C LEU A 162 -16.49 26.95 6.50
N ILE A 163 -15.64 26.48 7.39
CA ILE A 163 -15.13 25.10 7.36
C ILE A 163 -15.86 24.29 8.42
N LYS A 164 -16.69 23.35 7.99
CA LYS A 164 -17.50 22.45 8.84
C LYS A 164 -17.12 21.00 8.68
N SER A 165 -16.37 20.68 7.61
CA SER A 165 -15.95 19.33 7.26
C SER A 165 -14.64 19.33 6.48
N LEU A 166 -14.07 18.18 6.28
CA LEU A 166 -12.92 17.98 5.39
C LEU A 166 -13.26 18.37 3.94
N ASP A 167 -14.48 18.08 3.51
CA ASP A 167 -14.93 18.39 2.16
C ASP A 167 -14.95 19.90 1.89
N ASP A 168 -15.23 20.72 2.91
CA ASP A 168 -15.18 22.18 2.76
C ASP A 168 -13.75 22.70 2.52
N ILE A 169 -12.75 22.04 3.11
CA ILE A 169 -11.32 22.34 2.84
C ILE A 169 -11.00 21.98 1.39
N ILE A 170 -11.36 20.76 0.96
CA ILE A 170 -11.13 20.28 -0.42
C ILE A 170 -11.82 21.23 -1.41
N ASN A 171 -13.08 21.58 -1.16
CA ASN A 171 -13.86 22.47 -2.00
C ASN A 171 -13.27 23.90 -2.04
N THR A 172 -12.82 24.42 -0.89
CA THR A 172 -12.18 25.74 -0.82
C THR A 172 -10.89 25.79 -1.64
N ILE A 173 -10.07 24.75 -1.59
CA ILE A 173 -8.86 24.68 -2.41
C ILE A 173 -9.24 24.53 -3.88
N SER A 174 -10.16 23.62 -4.18
CA SER A 174 -10.53 23.30 -5.56
C SER A 174 -11.17 24.47 -6.29
N GLN A 175 -12.14 25.14 -5.65
CA GLN A 175 -12.98 26.17 -6.28
C GLN A 175 -12.48 27.58 -5.99
N GLY A 176 -11.58 27.73 -5.03
CA GLY A 176 -11.20 29.06 -4.54
C GLY A 176 -12.30 29.68 -3.68
N ARG A 177 -12.17 30.97 -3.42
CA ARG A 177 -13.13 31.76 -2.63
C ARG A 177 -13.54 33.01 -3.38
N SER A 178 -14.76 33.05 -3.87
CA SER A 178 -15.35 34.22 -4.56
C SER A 178 -15.25 35.47 -3.67
N GLY A 179 -14.83 36.58 -4.24
CA GLY A 179 -14.67 37.85 -3.52
C GLY A 179 -13.40 37.94 -2.66
N THR A 180 -12.49 36.99 -2.79
CA THR A 180 -11.17 37.02 -2.13
C THR A 180 -10.05 36.77 -3.14
N ASP A 181 -8.79 36.90 -2.69
CA ASP A 181 -7.59 36.60 -3.48
C ASP A 181 -7.21 35.10 -3.49
N MET A 182 -8.10 34.22 -3.00
CA MET A 182 -7.92 32.78 -3.07
C MET A 182 -8.45 32.23 -4.40
N PRO A 183 -7.59 31.92 -5.38
CA PRO A 183 -8.02 31.43 -6.68
C PRO A 183 -8.48 29.97 -6.58
N SER A 184 -9.17 29.49 -7.62
CA SER A 184 -9.39 28.07 -7.81
C SER A 184 -8.07 27.37 -8.19
N TRP A 185 -7.79 26.24 -7.55
CA TRP A 185 -6.58 25.48 -7.83
C TRP A 185 -6.84 24.22 -8.67
N SER A 186 -8.05 23.63 -8.61
CA SER A 186 -8.36 22.43 -9.36
C SER A 186 -8.51 22.70 -10.86
N VAL A 187 -7.96 21.79 -11.69
CA VAL A 187 -8.19 21.77 -13.14
C VAL A 187 -9.67 21.73 -13.51
N ARG A 188 -10.53 21.19 -12.61
CA ARG A 188 -11.99 21.18 -12.79
C ARG A 188 -12.61 22.57 -12.78
N TYR A 189 -11.95 23.54 -12.17
CA TYR A 189 -12.39 24.91 -12.01
C TYR A 189 -11.38 25.91 -12.62
N ALA A 190 -10.75 25.49 -13.72
CA ALA A 190 -9.74 26.27 -14.44
C ALA A 190 -8.47 26.61 -13.64
N GLY A 191 -8.18 25.85 -12.58
CA GLY A 191 -6.92 25.92 -11.85
C GLY A 191 -5.83 25.04 -12.49
N ALA A 192 -4.71 24.85 -11.81
CA ALA A 192 -3.54 24.16 -12.34
C ALA A 192 -3.22 22.82 -11.63
N MET A 193 -3.95 22.47 -10.55
CA MET A 193 -3.70 21.25 -9.76
C MET A 193 -4.67 20.14 -10.17
N ASP A 194 -4.14 18.95 -10.35
CA ASP A 194 -4.96 17.74 -10.50
C ASP A 194 -5.51 17.25 -9.15
N ASP A 195 -6.40 16.25 -9.18
CA ASP A 195 -7.05 15.71 -7.99
C ASP A 195 -6.04 15.10 -7.01
N GLN A 196 -4.95 14.50 -7.52
CA GLN A 196 -3.92 13.91 -6.67
C GLN A 196 -3.12 14.99 -5.94
N GLN A 197 -2.74 16.05 -6.62
CA GLN A 197 -2.03 17.19 -6.04
C GLN A 197 -2.87 17.87 -4.94
N ILE A 198 -4.17 18.02 -5.17
CA ILE A 198 -5.09 18.52 -4.15
C ILE A 198 -5.16 17.58 -2.94
N ASN A 199 -5.29 16.28 -3.16
CA ASN A 199 -5.29 15.30 -2.08
C ASN A 199 -3.97 15.29 -1.31
N ASP A 200 -2.83 15.39 -1.98
CA ASP A 200 -1.51 15.47 -1.37
C ASP A 200 -1.39 16.75 -0.50
N LEU A 201 -1.84 17.89 -1.02
CA LEU A 201 -1.88 19.16 -0.29
C LEU A 201 -2.77 19.06 0.96
N VAL A 202 -3.96 18.49 0.83
CA VAL A 202 -4.88 18.26 1.94
C VAL A 202 -4.25 17.33 2.99
N ASN A 203 -3.61 16.25 2.57
CA ASN A 203 -2.89 15.35 3.48
C ASN A 203 -1.78 16.06 4.26
N TYR A 204 -1.06 16.99 3.62
CA TYR A 204 -0.09 17.82 4.31
C TYR A 204 -0.77 18.75 5.31
N ILE A 205 -1.82 19.48 4.91
CA ILE A 205 -2.58 20.37 5.80
C ILE A 205 -3.11 19.59 7.02
N LEU A 206 -3.63 18.39 6.83
CA LEU A 206 -4.08 17.53 7.94
C LEU A 206 -2.93 17.11 8.86
N SER A 207 -1.74 16.91 8.33
CA SER A 207 -0.56 16.49 9.11
C SER A 207 -0.01 17.58 10.03
N ILE A 208 -0.23 18.85 9.70
CA ILE A 208 0.26 20.01 10.47
C ILE A 208 -0.80 20.61 11.43
N GLN A 209 -1.96 19.93 11.59
CA GLN A 209 -2.99 20.45 12.49
C GLN A 209 -2.55 20.44 13.94
N THR A 210 -2.75 21.58 14.62
CA THR A 210 -2.47 21.76 16.05
C THR A 210 -3.71 21.63 16.92
N ILE A 211 -4.86 21.29 16.33
CA ILE A 211 -6.16 21.17 17.00
C ILE A 211 -6.22 19.89 17.86
N PRO A 212 -6.70 19.96 19.10
CA PRO A 212 -6.96 18.78 19.90
C PRO A 212 -7.95 17.83 19.22
N GLY A 213 -7.72 16.52 19.28
CA GLY A 213 -8.48 15.51 18.53
C GLY A 213 -10.00 15.57 18.72
N LYS A 214 -10.47 15.96 19.91
CA LYS A 214 -11.92 16.14 20.20
C LYS A 214 -12.58 17.31 19.45
N ASP A 215 -11.79 18.35 19.13
CA ASP A 215 -12.25 19.56 18.45
C ASP A 215 -11.92 19.53 16.94
N ASN A 216 -11.28 18.46 16.46
CA ASN A 216 -10.88 18.31 15.07
C ASN A 216 -12.01 17.77 14.22
N ILE A 217 -12.69 18.67 13.50
CA ILE A 217 -13.83 18.34 12.64
C ILE A 217 -13.44 17.56 11.37
N CYS A 218 -12.16 17.54 11.00
CA CYS A 218 -11.70 16.76 9.84
C CYS A 218 -11.63 15.26 10.15
N VAL A 219 -11.47 14.90 11.44
CA VAL A 219 -11.42 13.51 11.91
C VAL A 219 -12.74 13.09 12.54
N ASN A 220 -13.39 14.04 13.26
CA ASN A 220 -14.65 13.84 13.95
C ASN A 220 -15.66 14.88 13.43
N PRO A 221 -16.27 14.65 12.26
CA PRO A 221 -17.25 15.59 11.73
C PRO A 221 -18.42 15.73 12.72
N PRO A 222 -18.97 16.94 12.90
CA PRO A 222 -20.15 17.14 13.74
C PRO A 222 -21.28 16.23 13.24
N LYS A 223 -21.96 15.57 14.17
CA LYS A 223 -23.16 14.80 13.80
C LYS A 223 -24.20 15.76 13.21
N PRO A 224 -24.86 15.37 12.10
CA PRO A 224 -25.91 16.16 11.49
C PRO A 224 -27.10 16.40 12.45
#